data_aefeb9ed7e731eaa6eef91a29c2a9db9
#
_entry.id   aefeb9ed7e731eaa6eef91a29c2a9db9
#
_cell.length_a   1.000
_cell.length_b   1.000
_cell.length_c   1.000
_cell.angle_alpha   90.00
_cell.angle_beta   90.00
_cell.angle_gamma   90.00
#
_symmetry.space_group_name_H-M   'P 1'
#
loop_
_entity.id
_entity.type
_entity.pdbx_description
1 polymer ?
#
loop_
_entity_poly.entity_id
_entity_poly.type
_entity_poly.pdbx_seq_one_letter_code
_entity_poly.pdbx_strand_id
1 'polypeptide(L)'
;MLLAYVFQIFSVTLPLLNQHTMDTVFKRKIYNEMLVWKEQSAGESALLIEGPRRVGKSTITKLFAQKEYRTHIIIDFAKASIEEKNLFNDLSDMEYFFTRLKLLKGVSLYERESVIIFDEVQQYPIARQAIKYLVEDGRYDYI
;
A
#
# COMPACT_ATOMS: atom_id res chain seq x y z
N MET A 1 8.48 16.05 26.51
CA MET A 1 9.11 16.09 25.18
C MET A 1 8.19 15.34 24.23
N LEU A 2 7.34 16.09 23.54
CA LEU A 2 6.45 15.53 22.51
C LEU A 2 7.30 15.28 21.27
N LEU A 3 7.71 14.02 21.05
CA LEU A 3 8.14 13.58 19.73
C LEU A 3 6.90 13.57 18.84
N ALA A 4 6.73 14.63 18.06
CA ALA A 4 5.80 14.62 16.94
C ALA A 4 6.35 13.60 15.93
N TYR A 5 5.84 12.38 15.97
CA TYR A 5 6.01 11.43 14.89
C TYR A 5 5.31 12.02 13.67
N VAL A 6 6.08 12.67 12.82
CA VAL A 6 5.58 13.09 11.52
C VAL A 6 5.41 11.80 10.72
N PHE A 7 4.17 11.35 10.62
CA PHE A 7 3.80 10.29 9.69
C PHE A 7 4.08 10.82 8.28
N GLN A 8 5.19 10.41 7.71
CA GLN A 8 5.58 10.85 6.38
C GLN A 8 4.85 9.99 5.35
N ILE A 9 3.86 10.58 4.69
CA ILE A 9 3.23 9.98 3.51
C ILE A 9 4.05 10.44 2.31
N PHE A 10 4.63 9.49 1.59
CA PHE A 10 5.22 9.77 0.29
C PHE A 10 4.09 9.73 -0.75
N SER A 11 3.86 10.84 -1.44
CA SER A 11 2.75 10.97 -2.39
C SER A 11 3.27 11.05 -3.81
N VAL A 12 2.70 10.24 -4.69
CA VAL A 12 2.94 10.28 -6.13
C VAL A 12 1.62 10.56 -6.83
N THR A 13 1.56 11.65 -7.59
CA THR A 13 0.34 12.06 -8.32
C THR A 13 0.45 11.71 -9.79
N LEU A 14 -0.55 10.96 -10.29
CA LEU A 14 -0.68 10.61 -11.70
C LEU A 14 -1.54 11.66 -12.45
N PRO A 15 -1.01 12.35 -13.46
CA PRO A 15 -1.80 13.30 -14.27
C PRO A 15 -2.72 12.60 -15.27
N LEU A 16 -3.76 13.32 -15.69
CA LEU A 16 -4.60 12.96 -16.85
C LEU A 16 -3.82 13.22 -18.14
N LEU A 17 -3.47 12.20 -18.90
CA LEU A 17 -2.75 12.34 -20.18
C LEU A 17 -3.36 11.51 -21.30
N ASN A 18 -3.33 12.05 -22.53
CA ASN A 18 -3.80 11.45 -23.77
C ASN A 18 -3.03 10.19 -24.15
N GLN A 19 -3.73 9.19 -24.66
CA GLN A 19 -3.56 7.75 -24.45
C GLN A 19 -2.44 7.00 -25.22
N HIS A 20 -1.59 7.54 -26.07
CA HIS A 20 -0.82 6.59 -26.90
C HIS A 20 0.71 6.69 -26.94
N THR A 21 1.35 7.78 -26.59
CA THR A 21 2.83 7.90 -26.67
C THR A 21 3.51 8.27 -25.34
N MET A 22 2.79 8.78 -24.41
CA MET A 22 3.30 9.20 -23.09
C MET A 22 3.24 8.10 -22.02
N ASP A 23 2.49 7.04 -22.27
CA ASP A 23 2.17 6.01 -21.29
C ASP A 23 3.42 5.27 -20.78
N THR A 24 4.36 4.97 -21.67
CA THR A 24 5.57 4.20 -21.30
C THR A 24 6.61 5.04 -20.54
N VAL A 25 6.83 6.28 -20.94
CA VAL A 25 7.78 7.19 -20.28
C VAL A 25 7.25 7.57 -18.89
N PHE A 26 5.97 7.82 -18.82
CA PHE A 26 5.31 8.21 -17.59
C PHE A 26 5.24 7.05 -16.56
N LYS A 27 4.90 5.85 -17.01
CA LYS A 27 4.96 4.64 -16.17
C LYS A 27 6.37 4.39 -15.64
N ARG A 28 7.41 4.62 -16.45
CA ARG A 28 8.80 4.51 -16.00
C ARG A 28 9.12 5.54 -14.91
N LYS A 29 8.68 6.77 -15.06
CA LYS A 29 8.93 7.84 -14.07
C LYS A 29 8.32 7.46 -12.73
N ILE A 30 7.04 7.09 -12.71
CA ILE A 30 6.35 6.69 -11.47
C ILE A 30 7.00 5.45 -10.85
N TYR A 31 7.33 4.46 -11.65
CA TYR A 31 7.99 3.27 -11.17
C TYR A 31 9.33 3.60 -10.49
N ASN A 32 10.12 4.51 -11.06
CA ASN A 32 11.36 4.97 -10.46
C ASN A 32 11.13 5.73 -9.15
N GLU A 33 10.08 6.56 -9.07
CA GLU A 33 9.70 7.25 -7.83
C GLU A 33 9.29 6.24 -6.74
N MET A 34 8.60 5.17 -7.09
CA MET A 34 8.26 4.07 -6.18
C MET A 34 9.51 3.32 -5.68
N LEU A 35 10.49 3.09 -6.55
CA LEU A 35 11.79 2.50 -6.16
C LEU A 35 12.53 3.40 -5.17
N VAL A 36 12.61 4.69 -5.45
CA VAL A 36 13.23 5.68 -4.55
C VAL A 36 12.54 5.68 -3.19
N TRP A 37 11.19 5.68 -3.18
CA TRP A 37 10.44 5.58 -1.93
C TRP A 37 10.78 4.29 -1.16
N LYS A 38 10.80 3.14 -1.83
CA LYS A 38 11.11 1.86 -1.17
C LYS A 38 12.48 1.88 -0.50
N GLU A 39 13.49 2.42 -1.18
CA GLU A 39 14.86 2.53 -0.66
C GLU A 39 14.96 3.54 0.50
N GLN A 40 14.38 4.72 0.33
CA GLN A 40 14.51 5.81 1.29
C GLN A 40 13.62 5.62 2.53
N SER A 41 12.43 5.09 2.34
CA SER A 41 11.48 4.89 3.43
C SER A 41 11.93 3.79 4.39
N ALA A 42 12.52 2.71 3.88
CA ALA A 42 12.90 1.54 4.67
C ALA A 42 11.80 1.06 5.65
N GLY A 43 10.53 1.24 5.28
CA GLY A 43 9.36 0.89 6.10
C GLY A 43 8.84 1.98 7.03
N GLU A 44 9.45 3.15 7.04
CA GLU A 44 9.05 4.26 7.92
C GLU A 44 7.87 5.09 7.39
N SER A 45 7.46 4.86 6.15
CA SER A 45 6.32 5.55 5.53
C SER A 45 5.52 4.65 4.60
N ALA A 46 4.22 4.91 4.47
CA ALA A 46 3.40 4.34 3.41
C ALA A 46 3.49 5.20 2.13
N LEU A 47 3.36 4.55 0.97
CA LEU A 47 3.27 5.24 -0.31
C LEU A 47 1.82 5.51 -0.67
N LEU A 48 1.47 6.77 -0.87
CA LEU A 48 0.16 7.17 -1.40
C LEU A 48 0.25 7.45 -2.90
N ILE A 49 -0.50 6.70 -3.71
CA ILE A 49 -0.63 6.95 -5.14
C ILE A 49 -1.97 7.61 -5.42
N GLU A 50 -1.91 8.86 -5.83
CA GLU A 50 -3.08 9.65 -6.17
C GLU A 50 -3.23 9.81 -7.69
N GLY A 51 -4.43 10.12 -8.12
CA GLY A 51 -4.72 10.43 -9.53
C GLY A 51 -6.14 10.06 -9.92
N PRO A 52 -6.57 10.49 -11.12
CA PRO A 52 -7.92 10.21 -11.60
C PRO A 52 -8.21 8.72 -11.71
N ARG A 53 -9.49 8.38 -11.79
CA ARG A 53 -9.91 6.99 -12.06
C ARG A 53 -9.39 6.53 -13.42
N ARG A 54 -9.09 5.22 -13.52
CA ARG A 54 -8.68 4.56 -14.77
C ARG A 54 -7.36 5.01 -15.38
N VAL A 55 -6.50 5.68 -14.62
CA VAL A 55 -5.15 6.05 -15.09
C VAL A 55 -4.09 4.96 -14.86
N GLY A 56 -4.48 3.80 -14.34
CA GLY A 56 -3.59 2.65 -14.16
C GLY A 56 -2.91 2.56 -12.79
N LYS A 57 -3.43 3.23 -11.74
CA LYS A 57 -2.89 3.15 -10.37
C LYS A 57 -2.77 1.70 -9.90
N SER A 58 -3.87 0.95 -9.90
CA SER A 58 -3.88 -0.46 -9.45
C SER A 58 -2.97 -1.34 -10.30
N THR A 59 -2.82 -1.04 -11.58
CA THR A 59 -1.93 -1.80 -12.48
C THR A 59 -0.47 -1.57 -12.14
N ILE A 60 -0.05 -0.32 -11.93
CA ILE A 60 1.34 -0.01 -11.63
C ILE A 60 1.74 -0.50 -10.23
N THR A 61 0.86 -0.38 -9.24
CA THR A 61 1.12 -0.90 -7.88
C THR A 61 1.26 -2.40 -7.87
N LYS A 62 0.39 -3.11 -8.57
CA LYS A 62 0.47 -4.57 -8.69
C LYS A 62 1.76 -5.01 -9.39
N LEU A 63 2.11 -4.37 -10.49
CA LEU A 63 3.35 -4.66 -11.22
C LEU A 63 4.58 -4.43 -10.33
N PHE A 64 4.61 -3.32 -9.61
CA PHE A 64 5.68 -2.99 -8.67
C PHE A 64 5.80 -4.04 -7.57
N ALA A 65 4.68 -4.40 -6.94
CA ALA A 65 4.65 -5.43 -5.91
C ALA A 65 5.18 -6.78 -6.41
N GLN A 66 4.78 -7.19 -7.63
CA GLN A 66 5.22 -8.45 -8.21
C GLN A 66 6.71 -8.49 -8.54
N LYS A 67 7.32 -7.35 -8.89
CA LYS A 67 8.72 -7.27 -9.28
C LYS A 67 9.67 -7.01 -8.11
N GLU A 68 9.23 -6.20 -7.16
CA GLU A 68 10.12 -5.65 -6.13
C GLU A 68 9.97 -6.31 -4.75
N TYR A 69 8.99 -7.19 -4.58
CA TYR A 69 8.74 -7.88 -3.32
C TYR A 69 8.62 -9.39 -3.50
N ARG A 70 9.00 -10.11 -2.47
CA ARG A 70 8.89 -11.57 -2.43
C ARG A 70 7.44 -12.04 -2.46
N THR A 71 6.57 -11.38 -1.69
CA THR A 71 5.13 -11.60 -1.70
C THR A 71 4.36 -10.29 -1.52
N HIS A 72 3.10 -10.30 -1.91
CA HIS A 72 2.22 -9.15 -1.73
C HIS A 72 0.80 -9.58 -1.45
N ILE A 73 0.08 -8.72 -0.74
CA ILE A 73 -1.36 -8.83 -0.53
C ILE A 73 -2.02 -7.58 -1.11
N ILE A 74 -3.13 -7.76 -1.81
CA ILE A 74 -3.98 -6.66 -2.29
C ILE A 74 -5.32 -6.76 -1.56
N ILE A 75 -5.72 -5.66 -0.91
CA ILE A 75 -7.04 -5.49 -0.33
C ILE A 75 -7.76 -4.41 -1.13
N ASP A 76 -8.72 -4.84 -1.95
CA ASP A 76 -9.59 -3.92 -2.70
C ASP A 76 -10.83 -3.60 -1.85
N PHE A 77 -10.85 -2.44 -1.22
CA PHE A 77 -11.94 -2.05 -0.30
C PHE A 77 -13.28 -1.80 -1.00
N ALA A 78 -13.32 -1.69 -2.31
CA ALA A 78 -14.58 -1.70 -3.06
C ALA A 78 -15.24 -3.08 -3.07
N LYS A 79 -14.47 -4.15 -2.87
CA LYS A 79 -14.92 -5.55 -2.96
C LYS A 79 -14.57 -6.38 -1.73
N ALA A 80 -13.89 -5.81 -0.75
CA ALA A 80 -13.44 -6.53 0.45
C ALA A 80 -14.63 -7.16 1.19
N SER A 81 -14.44 -8.39 1.66
CA SER A 81 -15.41 -9.09 2.47
C SER A 81 -15.60 -8.41 3.83
N ILE A 82 -16.70 -8.76 4.51
CA ILE A 82 -16.93 -8.29 5.88
C ILE A 82 -15.79 -8.77 6.81
N GLU A 83 -15.30 -9.97 6.61
CA GLU A 83 -14.21 -10.54 7.41
C GLU A 83 -12.91 -9.75 7.22
N GLU A 84 -12.56 -9.40 5.98
CA GLU A 84 -11.40 -8.54 5.69
C GLU A 84 -11.53 -7.16 6.34
N LYS A 85 -12.69 -6.55 6.24
CA LYS A 85 -12.98 -5.25 6.84
C LYS A 85 -12.90 -5.29 8.38
N ASN A 86 -13.45 -6.33 8.99
CA ASN A 86 -13.48 -6.48 10.44
C ASN A 86 -12.09 -6.63 11.07
N LEU A 87 -11.07 -7.07 10.32
CA LEU A 87 -9.70 -7.11 10.84
C LEU A 87 -9.19 -5.73 11.29
N PHE A 88 -9.64 -4.67 10.66
CA PHE A 88 -9.21 -3.31 10.95
C PHE A 88 -9.91 -2.68 12.17
N ASN A 89 -10.90 -3.33 12.75
CA ASN A 89 -11.61 -2.82 13.91
C ASN A 89 -10.80 -2.94 15.20
N ASP A 90 -9.86 -3.87 15.26
CA ASP A 90 -9.00 -4.06 16.42
C ASP A 90 -7.56 -4.35 15.96
N LEU A 91 -6.68 -3.40 16.20
CA LEU A 91 -5.25 -3.48 15.90
C LEU A 91 -4.40 -3.57 17.17
N SER A 92 -5.01 -3.88 18.32
CA SER A 92 -4.28 -4.03 19.59
C SER A 92 -3.33 -5.22 19.58
N ASP A 93 -3.63 -6.25 18.79
CA ASP A 93 -2.78 -7.42 18.57
C ASP A 93 -2.40 -7.53 17.09
N MET A 94 -1.23 -6.99 16.74
CA MET A 94 -0.71 -7.02 15.36
C MET A 94 -0.38 -8.43 14.88
N GLU A 95 0.04 -9.33 15.78
CA GLU A 95 0.31 -10.73 15.41
C GLU A 95 -0.98 -11.44 14.99
N TYR A 96 -2.05 -11.24 15.75
CA TYR A 96 -3.37 -11.75 15.40
C TYR A 96 -3.86 -11.17 14.06
N PHE A 97 -3.75 -9.86 13.88
CA PHE A 97 -4.14 -9.17 12.64
C PHE A 97 -3.45 -9.79 11.42
N PHE A 98 -2.13 -9.90 11.43
CA PHE A 98 -1.39 -10.45 10.28
C PHE A 98 -1.60 -11.95 10.10
N THR A 99 -1.78 -12.71 11.17
CA THR A 99 -2.11 -14.13 11.08
C THR A 99 -3.46 -14.33 10.38
N ARG A 100 -4.48 -13.58 10.75
CA ARG A 100 -5.79 -13.64 10.11
C ARG A 100 -5.74 -13.16 8.66
N LEU A 101 -5.02 -12.08 8.38
CA LEU A 101 -4.87 -11.56 7.03
C LEU A 101 -4.19 -12.58 6.09
N LYS A 102 -3.12 -13.22 6.54
CA LYS A 102 -2.45 -14.31 5.78
C LYS A 102 -3.40 -15.46 5.46
N LEU A 103 -4.21 -15.86 6.44
CA LEU A 103 -5.20 -16.94 6.26
C LEU A 103 -6.29 -16.55 5.25
N LEU A 104 -6.86 -15.36 5.37
CA LEU A 104 -7.91 -14.88 4.48
C LEU A 104 -7.43 -14.72 3.04
N LYS A 105 -6.20 -14.29 2.84
CA LYS A 105 -5.62 -14.08 1.51
C LYS A 105 -4.89 -15.29 0.94
N GLY A 106 -4.60 -16.30 1.76
CA GLY A 106 -3.80 -17.46 1.35
C GLY A 106 -2.37 -17.10 0.93
N VAL A 107 -1.80 -16.05 1.51
CA VAL A 107 -0.47 -15.51 1.16
C VAL A 107 0.41 -15.43 2.40
N SER A 108 1.63 -15.93 2.31
CA SER A 108 2.64 -15.75 3.34
C SER A 108 3.26 -14.36 3.26
N LEU A 109 3.53 -13.76 4.42
CA LEU A 109 4.21 -12.47 4.53
C LEU A 109 5.58 -12.64 5.18
N TYR A 110 6.56 -11.92 4.66
CA TYR A 110 7.95 -11.93 5.10
C TYR A 110 8.37 -10.51 5.50
N GLU A 111 8.93 -10.38 6.70
CA GLU A 111 9.34 -9.07 7.24
C GLU A 111 10.31 -8.37 6.29
N ARG A 112 10.04 -7.12 5.97
CA ARG A 112 10.78 -6.26 5.04
C ARG A 112 10.89 -6.75 3.59
N GLU A 113 10.26 -7.88 3.25
CA GLU A 113 10.24 -8.47 1.92
C GLU A 113 8.83 -8.54 1.30
N SER A 114 7.81 -8.12 2.03
CA SER A 114 6.42 -8.14 1.57
C SER A 114 5.79 -6.75 1.57
N VAL A 115 4.82 -6.55 0.69
CA VAL A 115 4.03 -5.32 0.60
C VAL A 115 2.55 -5.61 0.67
N ILE A 116 1.80 -4.75 1.36
CA ILE A 116 0.34 -4.79 1.43
C ILE A 116 -0.20 -3.56 0.71
N ILE A 117 -1.01 -3.80 -0.33
CA ILE A 117 -1.63 -2.76 -1.15
C ILE A 117 -3.06 -2.56 -0.70
N PHE A 118 -3.42 -1.32 -0.39
CA PHE A 118 -4.78 -0.88 -0.08
C PHE A 118 -5.38 -0.16 -1.29
N ASP A 119 -6.09 -0.91 -2.11
CA ASP A 119 -6.78 -0.34 -3.27
C ASP A 119 -8.15 0.19 -2.84
N GLU A 120 -8.54 1.35 -3.41
CA GLU A 120 -9.80 2.03 -3.09
C GLU A 120 -10.00 2.26 -1.56
N VAL A 121 -8.93 2.57 -0.84
CA VAL A 121 -8.93 2.70 0.63
C VAL A 121 -9.88 3.79 1.15
N GLN A 122 -10.23 4.78 0.32
CA GLN A 122 -11.24 5.79 0.66
C GLN A 122 -12.65 5.21 0.86
N GLN A 123 -12.91 4.00 0.34
CA GLN A 123 -14.17 3.27 0.55
C GLN A 123 -14.31 2.76 1.99
N TYR A 124 -13.20 2.68 2.74
CA TYR A 124 -13.21 2.19 4.11
C TYR A 124 -12.27 3.02 5.00
N PRO A 125 -12.76 4.14 5.56
CA PRO A 125 -11.95 5.09 6.33
C PRO A 125 -11.22 4.48 7.53
N ILE A 126 -11.77 3.43 8.15
CA ILE A 126 -11.14 2.72 9.27
C ILE A 126 -9.79 2.11 8.85
N ALA A 127 -9.74 1.49 7.68
CA ALA A 127 -8.49 0.96 7.15
C ALA A 127 -7.48 2.06 6.84
N ARG A 128 -7.92 3.20 6.32
CA ARG A 128 -7.05 4.35 6.09
C ARG A 128 -6.41 4.86 7.37
N GLN A 129 -7.18 4.94 8.46
CA GLN A 129 -6.66 5.33 9.78
C GLN A 129 -5.69 4.28 10.35
N ALA A 130 -5.93 3.00 10.04
CA ALA A 130 -5.10 1.90 10.48
C ALA A 130 -3.66 1.93 9.92
N ILE A 131 -3.46 2.52 8.75
CA ILE A 131 -2.15 2.55 8.07
C ILE A 131 -1.05 3.10 8.97
N LYS A 132 -1.34 4.13 9.77
CA LYS A 132 -0.39 4.70 10.73
C LYS A 132 0.16 3.64 11.68
N TYR A 133 -0.71 2.85 12.29
CA TYR A 133 -0.32 1.82 13.25
C TYR A 133 0.42 0.65 12.58
N LEU A 134 0.03 0.30 11.36
CA LEU A 134 0.69 -0.73 10.57
C LEU A 134 2.11 -0.32 10.17
N VAL A 135 2.31 0.94 9.81
CA VAL A 135 3.65 1.48 9.52
C VAL A 135 4.51 1.54 10.78
N GLU A 136 3.94 1.96 11.92
CA GLU A 136 4.64 1.96 13.22
C GLU A 136 5.11 0.56 13.63
N ASP A 137 4.36 -0.50 13.30
CA ASP A 137 4.76 -1.89 13.52
C ASP A 137 6.02 -2.27 12.71
N GLY A 138 6.20 -1.72 11.52
CA GLY A 138 7.44 -1.77 10.75
C GLY A 138 7.74 -3.07 10.01
N ARG A 139 6.90 -4.10 10.10
CA ARG A 139 7.18 -5.41 9.47
C ARG A 139 7.10 -5.41 7.96
N TYR A 140 6.18 -4.65 7.38
CA TYR A 140 5.88 -4.69 5.95
C TYR A 140 5.83 -3.28 5.36
N ASP A 141 5.90 -3.19 4.03
CA ASP A 141 5.64 -1.95 3.31
C ASP A 141 4.16 -1.83 2.93
N TYR A 142 3.67 -0.60 2.76
CA TYR A 142 2.26 -0.30 2.47
C TYR A 142 2.13 0.70 1.31
N ILE A 143 1.23 0.41 0.36
CA ILE A 143 0.89 1.27 -0.78
C ILE A 143 -0.62 1.46 -0.83
#